data_4359dd17bcb4c647451365ab81652b09
#
_entry.id   4359dd17bcb4c647451365ab81652b09
#
_cell.length_a   1.000
_cell.length_b   1.000
_cell.length_c   1.000
_cell.angle_alpha   90.00
_cell.angle_beta   90.00
_cell.angle_gamma   90.00
#
_symmetry.space_group_name_H-M   'P 1'
#
loop_
_entity.id
_entity.type
_entity.pdbx_description
1 polymer ?
#
loop_
_entity_poly.entity_id
_entity_poly.type
_entity_poly.pdbx_seq_one_letter_code
_entity_poly.pdbx_strand_id
1 'polypeptide(L)'
;MDIPEGQPCPLCEAPLTARHLNQVSGDEAPLRLTLRRLPVLECAARHSYFVGQGFPVWLLNSLVEEEQKKIPAGAEKGLVFRKYACCDCGGEIPSSGGEPMTFSSTLDWEKTAPFVVDITVPVVTCPSCGREQARSRAELAKLLPPALVHAFKTAGLKGPR
;
A
#
# COMPACT_ATOMS: atom_id res chain seq x y z
N MET A 1 13.01 -12.72 -13.65
CA MET A 1 13.53 -12.16 -14.91
C MET A 1 12.69 -10.95 -15.26
N ASP A 2 13.33 -9.81 -15.36
CA ASP A 2 12.64 -8.58 -15.73
C ASP A 2 12.21 -8.66 -17.21
N ILE A 3 11.04 -8.10 -17.51
CA ILE A 3 10.59 -7.98 -18.91
C ILE A 3 11.01 -6.57 -19.35
N PRO A 4 12.01 -6.43 -20.19
CA PRO A 4 12.42 -5.10 -20.65
C PRO A 4 11.38 -4.51 -21.60
N GLU A 5 11.36 -3.18 -21.65
CA GLU A 5 10.54 -2.44 -22.60
C GLU A 5 10.86 -2.87 -24.04
N GLY A 6 9.84 -3.01 -24.86
CA GLY A 6 9.99 -3.46 -26.25
C GLY A 6 9.94 -4.97 -26.44
N GLN A 7 10.01 -5.74 -25.37
CA GLN A 7 9.83 -7.20 -25.45
C GLN A 7 8.39 -7.57 -25.81
N PRO A 8 8.18 -8.71 -26.46
CA PRO A 8 6.84 -9.15 -26.81
C PRO A 8 6.04 -9.54 -25.59
N CYS A 9 4.76 -9.18 -25.59
CA CYS A 9 3.81 -9.62 -24.57
C CYS A 9 3.69 -11.15 -24.58
N PRO A 10 3.83 -11.83 -23.44
CA PRO A 10 3.71 -13.30 -23.37
C PRO A 10 2.35 -13.86 -23.82
N LEU A 11 1.31 -13.03 -23.84
CA LEU A 11 -0.04 -13.47 -24.19
C LEU A 11 -0.42 -13.19 -25.65
N CYS A 12 0.04 -12.09 -26.25
CA CYS A 12 -0.39 -11.68 -27.58
C CYS A 12 0.75 -11.27 -28.52
N GLU A 13 1.99 -11.38 -28.06
CA GLU A 13 3.22 -11.06 -28.80
C GLU A 13 3.37 -9.59 -29.22
N ALA A 14 2.40 -8.72 -28.92
CA ALA A 14 2.53 -7.28 -29.16
C ALA A 14 3.63 -6.68 -28.27
N PRO A 15 4.33 -5.64 -28.73
CA PRO A 15 5.41 -5.04 -27.93
C PRO A 15 4.87 -4.42 -26.64
N LEU A 16 5.64 -4.60 -25.56
CA LEU A 16 5.36 -3.99 -24.26
C LEU A 16 5.99 -2.61 -24.19
N THR A 17 5.24 -1.63 -23.71
CA THR A 17 5.71 -0.26 -23.52
C THR A 17 5.46 0.19 -22.08
N ALA A 18 6.31 1.10 -21.61
CA ALA A 18 6.13 1.70 -20.28
C ALA A 18 4.88 2.59 -20.27
N ARG A 19 4.03 2.37 -19.29
CA ARG A 19 2.78 3.11 -19.08
C ARG A 19 2.60 3.41 -17.60
N HIS A 20 1.61 4.22 -17.29
CA HIS A 20 1.18 4.48 -15.93
C HIS A 20 -0.29 4.14 -15.80
N LEU A 21 -0.65 3.41 -14.75
CA LEU A 21 -2.04 3.25 -14.35
C LEU A 21 -2.41 4.44 -13.48
N ASN A 22 -3.47 5.15 -13.85
CA ASN A 22 -3.86 6.38 -13.16
C ASN A 22 -4.16 6.14 -11.69
N GLN A 23 -4.96 5.13 -11.39
CA GLN A 23 -5.35 4.80 -10.03
C GLN A 23 -5.69 3.33 -9.91
N VAL A 24 -5.11 2.68 -8.93
CA VAL A 24 -5.35 1.28 -8.58
C VAL A 24 -5.59 1.21 -7.09
N SER A 25 -6.66 0.57 -6.66
CA SER A 25 -6.99 0.45 -5.23
C SER A 25 -7.15 -0.99 -4.81
N GLY A 26 -6.74 -1.26 -3.57
CA GLY A 26 -6.97 -2.53 -2.90
C GLY A 26 -7.47 -2.28 -1.49
N ASP A 27 -8.41 -3.11 -1.06
CA ASP A 27 -9.03 -3.01 0.26
C ASP A 27 -8.70 -4.22 1.12
N GLU A 28 -8.34 -3.94 2.35
CA GLU A 28 -8.35 -4.91 3.44
C GLU A 28 -8.93 -4.17 4.64
N ALA A 29 -10.24 -4.24 4.77
CA ALA A 29 -10.98 -3.41 5.74
C ALA A 29 -10.41 -3.51 7.16
N PRO A 30 -10.25 -2.38 7.86
CA PRO A 30 -10.67 -1.03 7.49
C PRO A 30 -9.65 -0.21 6.70
N LEU A 31 -8.59 -0.83 6.17
CA LEU A 31 -7.54 -0.14 5.41
C LEU A 31 -7.86 -0.16 3.92
N ARG A 32 -7.63 0.98 3.25
CA ARG A 32 -7.64 1.09 1.80
C ARG A 32 -6.29 1.58 1.32
N LEU A 33 -5.74 0.89 0.33
CA LEU A 33 -4.50 1.27 -0.33
C LEU A 33 -4.82 1.73 -1.74
N THR A 34 -4.35 2.91 -2.12
CA THR A 34 -4.49 3.44 -3.47
C THR A 34 -3.12 3.80 -4.03
N LEU A 35 -2.83 3.28 -5.23
CA LEU A 35 -1.62 3.57 -5.96
C LEU A 35 -1.98 4.49 -7.13
N ARG A 36 -1.37 5.67 -7.19
CA ARG A 36 -1.62 6.63 -8.27
C ARG A 36 -0.38 6.75 -9.15
N ARG A 37 -0.59 6.71 -10.47
CA ARG A 37 0.47 6.76 -11.47
C ARG A 37 1.44 5.57 -11.35
N LEU A 38 0.89 4.40 -11.06
CA LEU A 38 1.68 3.18 -10.92
C LEU A 38 2.37 2.83 -12.25
N PRO A 39 3.70 2.71 -12.27
CA PRO A 39 4.41 2.32 -13.49
C PRO A 39 4.17 0.84 -13.81
N VAL A 40 3.87 0.56 -15.06
CA VAL A 40 3.62 -0.80 -15.57
C VAL A 40 4.19 -0.95 -16.98
N LEU A 41 4.31 -2.18 -17.43
CA LEU A 41 4.51 -2.50 -18.84
C LEU A 41 3.18 -2.99 -19.41
N GLU A 42 2.77 -2.40 -20.53
CA GLU A 42 1.48 -2.71 -21.14
C GLU A 42 1.60 -2.85 -22.66
N CYS A 43 0.90 -3.83 -23.22
CA CYS A 43 0.76 -3.98 -24.67
C CYS A 43 -0.49 -3.28 -25.20
N ALA A 44 -0.66 -3.21 -26.52
CA ALA A 44 -1.82 -2.58 -27.15
C ALA A 44 -3.15 -3.25 -26.77
N ALA A 45 -3.14 -4.53 -26.42
CA ALA A 45 -4.31 -5.28 -25.95
C ALA A 45 -4.55 -5.10 -24.45
N ARG A 46 -3.81 -4.21 -23.79
CA ARG A 46 -3.91 -3.88 -22.36
C ARG A 46 -3.60 -5.02 -21.38
N HIS A 47 -2.75 -5.95 -21.79
CA HIS A 47 -2.13 -6.87 -20.85
C HIS A 47 -1.06 -6.11 -20.08
N SER A 48 -1.20 -6.07 -18.74
CA SER A 48 -0.33 -5.29 -17.87
C SER A 48 0.58 -6.18 -17.03
N TYR A 49 1.82 -5.79 -16.91
CA TYR A 49 2.87 -6.51 -16.19
C TYR A 49 3.63 -5.56 -15.27
N PHE A 50 4.24 -6.12 -14.23
CA PHE A 50 5.15 -5.35 -13.39
C PHE A 50 6.35 -4.86 -14.21
N VAL A 51 6.83 -3.65 -13.86
CA VAL A 51 7.99 -3.04 -14.52
C VAL A 51 9.31 -3.80 -14.29
N GLY A 52 9.34 -4.69 -13.30
CA GLY A 52 10.47 -5.54 -13.01
C GLY A 52 10.10 -6.64 -12.03
N GLN A 53 10.87 -7.71 -12.02
CA GLN A 53 10.61 -8.87 -11.17
C GLN A 53 10.66 -8.54 -9.67
N GLY A 54 11.58 -7.66 -9.29
CA GLY A 54 11.74 -7.24 -7.90
C GLY A 54 10.75 -6.17 -7.43
N PHE A 55 9.99 -5.57 -8.33
CA PHE A 55 9.10 -4.45 -8.01
C PHE A 55 8.05 -4.79 -6.95
N PRO A 56 7.27 -5.89 -7.07
CA PRO A 56 6.24 -6.20 -6.07
C PRO A 56 6.81 -6.38 -4.67
N VAL A 57 7.93 -7.07 -4.54
CA VAL A 57 8.59 -7.32 -3.24
C VAL A 57 9.16 -6.03 -2.67
N TRP A 58 9.80 -5.22 -3.50
CA TRP A 58 10.31 -3.92 -3.09
C TRP A 58 9.18 -3.01 -2.58
N LEU A 59 8.07 -2.94 -3.31
CA LEU A 59 6.93 -2.11 -2.90
C LEU A 59 6.34 -2.60 -1.58
N LEU A 60 6.16 -3.91 -1.43
CA LEU A 60 5.67 -4.50 -0.19
C LEU A 60 6.57 -4.14 0.99
N ASN A 61 7.87 -4.32 0.85
CA ASN A 61 8.83 -4.00 1.91
C ASN A 61 8.83 -2.49 2.22
N SER A 62 8.79 -1.65 1.20
CA SER A 62 8.72 -0.20 1.39
C SER A 62 7.48 0.22 2.19
N LEU A 63 6.33 -0.37 1.91
CA LEU A 63 5.09 -0.08 2.63
C LEU A 63 5.16 -0.54 4.09
N VAL A 64 5.60 -1.77 4.32
CA VAL A 64 5.60 -2.39 5.66
C VAL A 64 6.73 -1.87 6.54
N GLU A 65 7.91 -1.65 5.99
CA GLU A 65 9.09 -1.27 6.78
C GLU A 65 9.28 0.23 6.90
N GLU A 66 8.81 1.02 5.94
CA GLU A 66 9.07 2.47 5.91
C GLU A 66 7.79 3.30 5.95
N GLU A 67 6.91 3.14 4.97
CA GLU A 67 5.79 4.07 4.78
C GLU A 67 4.76 4.00 5.90
N GLN A 68 4.43 2.81 6.39
CA GLN A 68 3.47 2.67 7.49
C GLN A 68 3.99 3.29 8.80
N LYS A 69 5.30 3.38 8.98
CA LYS A 69 5.91 4.00 10.17
C LYS A 69 5.74 5.50 10.21
N LYS A 70 5.48 6.13 9.08
CA LYS A 70 5.19 7.56 8.98
C LYS A 70 3.78 7.91 9.46
N ILE A 71 2.89 6.92 9.56
CA ILE A 71 1.53 7.08 10.07
C ILE A 71 1.58 6.99 11.59
N PRO A 72 1.11 8.02 12.33
CA PRO A 72 1.00 7.90 13.78
C PRO A 72 0.07 6.75 14.13
N ALA A 73 0.50 5.85 14.99
CA ALA A 73 -0.29 4.67 15.35
C ALA A 73 -0.01 4.22 16.77
N GLY A 74 -1.08 3.80 17.45
CA GLY A 74 -1.01 3.26 18.79
C GLY A 74 -0.39 1.88 18.86
N ALA A 75 -0.20 1.40 20.07
CA ALA A 75 0.34 0.07 20.36
C ALA A 75 -0.73 -0.80 21.02
N GLU A 76 -0.79 -2.07 20.64
CA GLU A 76 -1.65 -3.05 21.29
C GLU A 76 -1.09 -3.42 22.67
N LYS A 77 -1.97 -3.53 23.67
CA LYS A 77 -1.64 -3.99 25.02
C LYS A 77 -2.64 -5.06 25.45
N GLY A 78 -2.16 -6.06 26.16
CA GLY A 78 -2.98 -7.13 26.76
C GLY A 78 -3.11 -8.36 25.86
N LEU A 79 -3.25 -9.53 26.50
CA LEU A 79 -3.33 -10.82 25.83
C LEU A 79 -4.77 -11.29 25.58
N VAL A 80 -5.69 -10.95 26.49
CA VAL A 80 -7.08 -11.42 26.45
C VAL A 80 -8.04 -10.33 25.96
N PHE A 81 -7.89 -9.11 26.48
CA PHE A 81 -8.65 -7.96 26.04
C PHE A 81 -7.69 -6.97 25.38
N ARG A 82 -7.79 -6.85 24.06
CA ARG A 82 -6.92 -5.93 23.33
C ARG A 82 -7.28 -4.49 23.66
N LYS A 83 -6.36 -3.82 24.34
CA LYS A 83 -6.39 -2.39 24.57
C LYS A 83 -5.32 -1.73 23.72
N TYR A 84 -5.53 -0.47 23.43
CA TYR A 84 -4.61 0.30 22.58
C TYR A 84 -4.10 1.50 23.36
N ALA A 85 -2.81 1.76 23.26
CA ALA A 85 -2.15 2.87 23.94
C ALA A 85 -1.71 3.93 22.93
N CYS A 86 -1.90 5.20 23.30
CA CYS A 86 -1.47 6.34 22.49
C CYS A 86 0.02 6.32 22.23
N CYS A 87 0.40 6.62 20.98
CA CYS A 87 1.81 6.67 20.57
C CYS A 87 2.60 7.80 21.23
N ASP A 88 1.94 8.84 21.72
CA ASP A 88 2.58 9.99 22.38
C ASP A 88 2.58 9.88 23.90
N CYS A 89 1.42 9.76 24.53
CA CYS A 89 1.30 9.84 26.00
C CYS A 89 1.14 8.48 26.67
N GLY A 90 0.94 7.40 25.90
CA GLY A 90 0.73 6.06 26.48
C GLY A 90 -0.66 5.83 27.10
N GLY A 91 -1.52 6.83 27.08
CA GLY A 91 -2.89 6.70 27.57
C GLY A 91 -3.74 5.79 26.68
N GLU A 92 -4.84 5.28 27.24
CA GLU A 92 -5.75 4.41 26.49
C GLU A 92 -6.47 5.19 25.39
N ILE A 93 -6.52 4.63 24.18
CA ILE A 93 -7.23 5.19 23.04
C ILE A 93 -8.38 4.26 22.63
N PRO A 94 -9.41 4.79 21.92
CA PRO A 94 -10.55 3.98 21.49
C PRO A 94 -10.14 2.76 20.69
N SER A 95 -10.79 1.62 20.94
CA SER A 95 -10.55 0.35 20.23
C SER A 95 -11.36 0.22 18.95
N SER A 96 -12.27 1.13 18.69
CA SER A 96 -13.14 1.11 17.50
C SER A 96 -13.53 2.53 17.11
N GLY A 97 -14.15 2.66 15.93
CA GLY A 97 -14.54 3.96 15.40
C GLY A 97 -13.38 4.70 14.75
N GLY A 98 -13.52 6.00 14.64
CA GLY A 98 -12.57 6.88 13.98
C GLY A 98 -13.02 7.29 12.60
N GLU A 99 -12.49 8.43 12.13
CA GLU A 99 -12.76 8.94 10.80
C GLU A 99 -11.64 8.50 9.84
N PRO A 100 -11.98 8.14 8.59
CA PRO A 100 -10.96 7.80 7.61
C PRO A 100 -10.05 8.99 7.34
N MET A 101 -8.74 8.75 7.36
CA MET A 101 -7.73 9.74 7.00
C MET A 101 -6.75 9.11 6.01
N THR A 102 -6.34 9.87 5.01
CA THR A 102 -5.42 9.42 3.98
C THR A 102 -4.01 9.98 4.23
N PHE A 103 -3.05 9.08 4.24
CA PHE A 103 -1.63 9.41 4.35
C PHE A 103 -0.96 9.12 3.01
N SER A 104 -0.38 10.14 2.39
CA SER A 104 0.20 10.04 1.05
C SER A 104 1.71 10.07 1.11
N SER A 105 2.34 9.24 0.30
CA SER A 105 3.79 9.21 0.10
C SER A 105 4.12 9.09 -1.38
N THR A 106 5.23 9.69 -1.79
CA THR A 106 5.75 9.55 -3.15
C THR A 106 6.91 8.58 -3.13
N LEU A 107 6.84 7.55 -3.95
CA LEU A 107 7.88 6.54 -4.10
C LEU A 107 8.43 6.56 -5.52
N ASP A 108 9.69 6.20 -5.67
CA ASP A 108 10.28 5.93 -6.97
C ASP A 108 11.10 4.64 -6.93
N TRP A 109 11.11 3.92 -8.02
CA TRP A 109 11.82 2.67 -8.16
C TRP A 109 12.69 2.70 -9.40
N GLU A 110 14.00 2.56 -9.19
CA GLU A 110 15.01 2.55 -10.26
C GLU A 110 14.83 3.71 -11.25
N LYS A 111 14.61 3.36 -12.53
CA LYS A 111 14.49 4.33 -13.63
C LYS A 111 13.03 4.71 -13.95
N THR A 112 12.08 4.30 -13.11
CA THR A 112 10.67 4.64 -13.33
C THR A 112 10.37 6.05 -12.85
N ALA A 113 9.30 6.65 -13.39
CA ALA A 113 8.80 7.91 -12.85
C ALA A 113 8.20 7.69 -11.44
N PRO A 114 8.24 8.70 -10.57
CA PRO A 114 7.65 8.60 -9.25
C PRO A 114 6.14 8.32 -9.31
N PHE A 115 5.66 7.55 -8.33
CA PHE A 115 4.25 7.28 -8.15
C PHE A 115 3.84 7.55 -6.71
N VAL A 116 2.53 7.66 -6.47
CA VAL A 116 2.00 8.03 -5.16
C VAL A 116 1.29 6.85 -4.52
N VAL A 117 1.56 6.66 -3.24
CA VAL A 117 0.87 5.67 -2.40
C VAL A 117 0.00 6.42 -1.40
N ASP A 118 -1.30 6.13 -1.40
CA ASP A 118 -2.26 6.66 -0.43
C ASP A 118 -2.72 5.51 0.46
N ILE A 119 -2.51 5.65 1.77
CA ILE A 119 -3.00 4.70 2.77
C ILE A 119 -4.11 5.38 3.54
N THR A 120 -5.33 4.86 3.45
CA THR A 120 -6.51 5.38 4.15
C THR A 120 -6.90 4.42 5.27
N VAL A 121 -6.93 4.94 6.49
CA VAL A 121 -7.26 4.17 7.70
C VAL A 121 -8.10 5.02 8.64
N PRO A 122 -8.92 4.39 9.51
CA PRO A 122 -9.61 5.12 10.58
C PRO A 122 -8.59 5.71 11.56
N VAL A 123 -8.80 6.96 11.92
CA VAL A 123 -7.96 7.69 12.87
C VAL A 123 -8.79 8.05 14.09
N VAL A 124 -8.27 7.74 15.26
CA VAL A 124 -8.89 8.06 16.56
C VAL A 124 -8.11 9.16 17.26
N THR A 125 -8.79 9.91 18.12
CA THR A 125 -8.19 10.98 18.92
C THR A 125 -7.95 10.49 20.33
N CYS A 126 -6.73 10.66 20.85
CA CYS A 126 -6.43 10.32 22.23
C CYS A 126 -7.19 11.28 23.18
N PRO A 127 -8.02 10.76 24.11
CA PRO A 127 -8.76 11.62 25.03
C PRO A 127 -7.87 12.35 26.03
N SER A 128 -6.64 11.86 26.26
CA SER A 128 -5.70 12.45 27.21
C SER A 128 -4.85 13.56 26.62
N CYS A 129 -4.27 13.36 25.41
CA CYS A 129 -3.35 14.33 24.81
C CYS A 129 -3.84 14.94 23.49
N GLY A 130 -4.94 14.45 22.93
CA GLY A 130 -5.51 14.98 21.68
C GLY A 130 -4.82 14.49 20.41
N ARG A 131 -3.83 13.59 20.49
CA ARG A 131 -3.12 13.09 19.33
C ARG A 131 -4.03 12.25 18.42
N GLU A 132 -4.12 12.63 17.16
CA GLU A 132 -4.79 11.82 16.14
C GLU A 132 -3.85 10.73 15.64
N GLN A 133 -4.35 9.49 15.56
CA GLN A 133 -3.53 8.34 15.21
C GLN A 133 -4.39 7.15 14.78
N ALA A 134 -3.81 6.25 13.98
CA ALA A 134 -4.39 4.93 13.78
C ALA A 134 -4.30 4.16 15.12
N ARG A 135 -5.25 3.27 15.37
CA ARG A 135 -5.30 2.60 16.68
C ARG A 135 -4.17 1.60 16.91
N SER A 136 -3.62 0.98 15.86
CA SER A 136 -2.63 -0.08 16.03
C SER A 136 -1.59 -0.11 14.92
N ARG A 137 -0.33 0.01 15.31
CA ARG A 137 0.83 -0.17 14.43
C ARG A 137 0.88 -1.58 13.84
N ALA A 138 0.65 -2.59 14.69
CA ALA A 138 0.67 -3.98 14.29
C ALA A 138 -0.44 -4.30 13.27
N GLU A 139 -1.62 -3.70 13.45
CA GLU A 139 -2.72 -3.85 12.51
C GLU A 139 -2.38 -3.27 11.13
N LEU A 140 -1.77 -2.09 11.06
CA LEU A 140 -1.33 -1.50 9.80
C LEU A 140 -0.38 -2.45 9.05
N ALA A 141 0.63 -2.95 9.73
CA ALA A 141 1.59 -3.88 9.14
C ALA A 141 0.94 -5.19 8.65
N LYS A 142 -0.09 -5.65 9.35
CA LYS A 142 -0.83 -6.86 9.01
C LYS A 142 -1.76 -6.67 7.80
N LEU A 143 -2.38 -5.50 7.66
CA LEU A 143 -3.39 -5.25 6.63
C LEU A 143 -2.78 -4.81 5.29
N LEU A 144 -1.59 -4.22 5.29
CA LEU A 144 -0.95 -3.71 4.08
C LEU A 144 -0.65 -4.79 3.03
N PRO A 145 -0.05 -5.95 3.38
CA PRO A 145 0.23 -6.97 2.37
C PRO A 145 -1.01 -7.47 1.62
N PRO A 146 -2.12 -7.87 2.28
CA PRO A 146 -3.30 -8.30 1.54
C PRO A 146 -3.97 -7.16 0.74
N ALA A 147 -3.93 -5.92 1.23
CA ALA A 147 -4.44 -4.77 0.48
C ALA A 147 -3.64 -4.56 -0.82
N LEU A 148 -2.31 -4.70 -0.76
CA LEU A 148 -1.45 -4.59 -1.94
C LEU A 148 -1.74 -5.70 -2.95
N VAL A 149 -1.86 -6.94 -2.50
CA VAL A 149 -2.23 -8.08 -3.35
C VAL A 149 -3.58 -7.84 -4.02
N HIS A 150 -4.56 -7.33 -3.27
CA HIS A 150 -5.87 -6.99 -3.83
C HIS A 150 -5.76 -5.89 -4.88
N ALA A 151 -4.96 -4.84 -4.65
CA ALA A 151 -4.72 -3.78 -5.62
C ALA A 151 -4.13 -4.34 -6.93
N PHE A 152 -3.14 -5.20 -6.85
CA PHE A 152 -2.54 -5.83 -8.02
C PHE A 152 -3.53 -6.69 -8.80
N LYS A 153 -4.38 -7.45 -8.10
CA LYS A 153 -5.42 -8.25 -8.73
C LYS A 153 -6.46 -7.40 -9.45
N THR A 154 -6.92 -6.32 -8.84
CA THR A 154 -7.89 -5.41 -9.47
C THR A 154 -7.30 -4.72 -10.69
N ALA A 155 -6.00 -4.45 -10.69
CA ALA A 155 -5.29 -3.88 -11.82
C ALA A 155 -5.02 -4.91 -12.95
N GLY A 156 -5.21 -6.20 -12.68
CA GLY A 156 -4.90 -7.25 -13.64
C GLY A 156 -3.40 -7.43 -13.88
N LEU A 157 -2.57 -7.01 -12.93
CA LEU A 157 -1.11 -7.12 -13.06
C LEU A 157 -0.65 -8.56 -12.95
N LYS A 158 0.19 -8.95 -13.90
CA LYS A 158 0.76 -10.31 -13.97
C LYS A 158 2.25 -10.24 -13.77
N GLY A 159 2.76 -11.22 -13.03
CA GLY A 159 4.20 -11.44 -12.96
C GLY A 159 4.74 -12.04 -14.25
N PRO A 160 6.04 -11.90 -14.50
CA PRO A 160 6.67 -12.63 -15.61
C PRO A 160 6.53 -14.14 -15.36
N ARG A 161 6.17 -14.86 -16.39
CA ARG A 161 6.10 -16.32 -16.35
C ARG A 161 7.41 -16.91 -16.81
#